data_e4d0006f15d1e4bb17d779a8e2d96742
#
_entry.id   e4d0006f15d1e4bb17d779a8e2d96742
#
_cell.length_a   1.000
_cell.length_b   1.000
_cell.length_c   1.000
_cell.angle_alpha   90.00
_cell.angle_beta   90.00
_cell.angle_gamma   90.00
#
_symmetry.space_group_name_H-M   'P 1'
#
loop_
_entity.id
_entity.type
_entity.pdbx_description
1 polymer ?
#
loop_
_entity_poly.entity_id
_entity_poly.type
_entity_poly.pdbx_seq_one_letter_code
_entity_poly.pdbx_strand_id
1 'polypeptide(L)'
;MNLLFIHGNFPGQFLDLAPFLARHVADRTVFLTESDNPQGIELSDVELVHFAPHRQPAEGVHAYLRQSEQAVLRGQAVLRAVTMLIEQGFLPDVAVVHGGEGFGLYLKTLLPNLRLVSYMEWYFRPETSKYLYEDFQLNDSLSIQTRNWPILQELILADVVVAPTTWQRQQFPMPWRDQIKVIFDGVNTNLFRPSQARSRPLLTLQSGTNGEVIQIPESVPLLTYATRGMEPLRGFAEFMRAAAFAQKQIPNLHVLVAGKDRVAYSYSSKHETGSWRLQLLDELREQLDLNRLYFPGLVNYGELRQIFQRSDLHCYFSRPYVISWGLYQVAACGSPLLVNRFPGVEGIFRDIQKVALVDLEDQSKLDLQVVRTLQAPVSYSPISNLKQCLDLNYCLNAWYYLIFNE
;
A
#
# COMPACT_ATOMS: atom_id res chain seq x y z
N MET A 1 -18.91 8.91 23.33
CA MET A 1 -19.13 8.32 21.99
C MET A 1 -18.29 7.07 21.84
N ASN A 2 -18.83 6.00 21.31
CA ASN A 2 -18.12 4.73 21.10
C ASN A 2 -17.76 4.58 19.62
N LEU A 3 -16.48 4.32 19.34
CA LEU A 3 -15.96 4.15 17.99
C LEU A 3 -15.62 2.69 17.71
N LEU A 4 -16.00 2.21 16.52
CA LEU A 4 -15.71 0.87 16.04
C LEU A 4 -14.89 0.97 14.77
N PHE A 5 -13.67 0.41 14.75
CA PHE A 5 -12.86 0.23 13.55
C PHE A 5 -12.90 -1.24 13.11
N ILE A 6 -12.98 -1.48 11.80
CA ILE A 6 -13.01 -2.85 11.27
C ILE A 6 -12.09 -2.96 10.05
N HIS A 7 -11.12 -3.87 10.12
CA HIS A 7 -10.18 -4.14 9.04
C HIS A 7 -9.69 -5.59 9.09
N GLY A 8 -9.55 -6.26 7.94
CA GLY A 8 -9.03 -7.63 7.88
C GLY A 8 -7.56 -7.74 8.34
N ASN A 9 -6.76 -6.69 8.15
CA ASN A 9 -5.39 -6.59 8.68
C ASN A 9 -5.36 -5.63 9.88
N PHE A 10 -4.40 -5.84 10.79
CA PHE A 10 -4.20 -4.94 11.93
C PHE A 10 -2.82 -4.28 11.85
N PRO A 11 -2.73 -2.97 12.04
CA PRO A 11 -3.81 -1.97 12.07
C PRO A 11 -4.26 -1.49 10.68
N GLY A 12 -3.65 -1.97 9.59
CA GLY A 12 -3.96 -1.57 8.23
C GLY A 12 -3.88 -0.07 8.02
N GLN A 13 -4.85 0.48 7.29
CA GLN A 13 -4.95 1.91 6.98
C GLN A 13 -5.36 2.77 8.20
N PHE A 14 -5.79 2.16 9.29
CA PHE A 14 -6.23 2.87 10.49
C PHE A 14 -5.18 3.02 11.58
N LEU A 15 -3.89 2.74 11.25
CA LEU A 15 -2.75 2.83 12.17
C LEU A 15 -2.71 4.14 12.97
N ASP A 16 -2.87 5.26 12.29
CA ASP A 16 -2.79 6.58 12.90
C ASP A 16 -4.17 7.14 13.22
N LEU A 17 -5.19 6.80 12.43
CA LEU A 17 -6.55 7.32 12.56
C LEU A 17 -7.25 6.80 13.82
N ALA A 18 -7.15 5.50 14.11
CA ALA A 18 -7.86 4.93 15.25
C ALA A 18 -7.38 5.52 16.60
N PRO A 19 -6.07 5.57 16.91
CA PRO A 19 -5.60 6.18 18.16
C PRO A 19 -5.78 7.72 18.19
N PHE A 20 -5.79 8.38 17.03
CA PHE A 20 -6.08 9.81 16.96
C PHE A 20 -7.53 10.09 17.40
N LEU A 21 -8.51 9.40 16.82
CA LEU A 21 -9.92 9.59 17.19
C LEU A 21 -10.23 9.07 18.59
N ALA A 22 -9.61 7.99 19.04
CA ALA A 22 -9.74 7.48 20.40
C ALA A 22 -9.43 8.56 21.43
N ARG A 23 -8.34 9.30 21.27
CA ARG A 23 -7.90 10.34 22.19
C ARG A 23 -8.70 11.63 22.13
N HIS A 24 -9.34 11.94 20.99
CA HIS A 24 -9.96 13.26 20.79
C HIS A 24 -11.46 13.27 21.03
N VAL A 25 -12.15 12.13 20.80
CA VAL A 25 -13.62 12.13 20.79
C VAL A 25 -14.28 10.90 21.41
N ALA A 26 -13.55 9.82 21.63
CA ALA A 26 -14.14 8.57 22.06
C ALA A 26 -14.13 8.37 23.58
N ASP A 27 -15.21 7.83 24.12
CA ASP A 27 -15.25 7.27 25.48
C ASP A 27 -14.64 5.85 25.47
N ARG A 28 -14.90 5.09 24.40
CA ARG A 28 -14.31 3.77 24.16
C ARG A 28 -14.13 3.54 22.67
N THR A 29 -12.99 2.97 22.30
CA THR A 29 -12.67 2.60 20.91
C THR A 29 -12.31 1.13 20.82
N VAL A 30 -12.99 0.40 19.94
CA VAL A 30 -12.75 -1.01 19.66
C VAL A 30 -12.28 -1.17 18.21
N PHE A 31 -11.27 -2.00 17.99
CA PHE A 31 -10.78 -2.39 16.67
C PHE A 31 -11.01 -3.89 16.46
N LEU A 32 -11.91 -4.22 15.51
CA LEU A 32 -12.17 -5.59 15.07
C LEU A 32 -11.25 -5.97 13.92
N THR A 33 -10.58 -7.13 14.02
CA THR A 33 -9.68 -7.62 12.97
C THR A 33 -9.71 -9.14 12.81
N GLU A 34 -9.39 -9.63 11.60
CA GLU A 34 -9.08 -11.05 11.33
C GLU A 34 -7.59 -11.37 11.58
N SER A 35 -6.73 -10.36 11.76
CA SER A 35 -5.28 -10.51 11.90
C SER A 35 -4.91 -10.98 13.30
N ASP A 36 -4.01 -11.97 13.38
CA ASP A 36 -3.40 -12.42 14.63
C ASP A 36 -2.37 -11.43 15.22
N ASN A 37 -2.23 -10.25 14.60
CA ASN A 37 -1.25 -9.22 15.00
C ASN A 37 0.18 -9.77 15.20
N PRO A 38 0.78 -10.40 14.18
CA PRO A 38 2.07 -11.10 14.33
C PRO A 38 3.25 -10.17 14.64
N GLN A 39 3.07 -8.86 14.54
CA GLN A 39 4.08 -7.84 14.84
C GLN A 39 3.95 -7.29 16.26
N GLY A 40 2.94 -7.70 17.02
CA GLY A 40 2.69 -7.21 18.38
C GLY A 40 2.44 -5.69 18.44
N ILE A 41 1.80 -5.11 17.40
CA ILE A 41 1.50 -3.68 17.37
C ILE A 41 0.41 -3.38 18.39
N GLU A 42 0.63 -2.37 19.22
CA GLU A 42 -0.35 -1.82 20.15
C GLU A 42 -0.75 -0.42 19.69
N LEU A 43 -2.04 -0.12 19.73
CA LEU A 43 -2.58 1.21 19.48
C LEU A 43 -3.05 1.82 20.80
N SER A 44 -2.58 3.01 21.13
CA SER A 44 -2.96 3.71 22.35
C SER A 44 -4.47 3.97 22.38
N ASP A 45 -5.12 3.67 23.50
CA ASP A 45 -6.53 3.93 23.75
C ASP A 45 -7.52 3.17 22.83
N VAL A 46 -7.04 2.06 22.22
CA VAL A 46 -7.80 1.21 21.31
C VAL A 46 -7.79 -0.24 21.79
N GLU A 47 -8.96 -0.78 22.05
CA GLU A 47 -9.14 -2.20 22.40
C GLU A 47 -9.14 -3.06 21.15
N LEU A 48 -8.27 -4.09 21.11
CA LEU A 48 -8.19 -5.03 19.99
C LEU A 48 -9.08 -6.24 20.26
N VAL A 49 -9.97 -6.53 19.31
CA VAL A 49 -10.87 -7.70 19.36
C VAL A 49 -10.75 -8.49 18.06
N HIS A 50 -10.53 -9.79 18.17
CA HIS A 50 -10.43 -10.68 17.03
C HIS A 50 -11.79 -11.24 16.63
N PHE A 51 -12.01 -11.36 15.32
CA PHE A 51 -13.11 -12.12 14.78
C PHE A 51 -12.63 -13.04 13.65
N ALA A 52 -13.37 -14.10 13.39
CA ALA A 52 -13.09 -15.00 12.27
C ALA A 52 -14.38 -15.52 11.64
N PRO A 53 -14.43 -15.66 10.31
CA PRO A 53 -15.46 -16.43 9.64
C PRO A 53 -15.49 -17.86 10.17
N HIS A 54 -16.68 -18.43 10.32
CA HIS A 54 -16.84 -19.80 10.85
C HIS A 54 -16.38 -20.90 9.86
N ARG A 55 -16.17 -20.56 8.60
CA ARG A 55 -15.65 -21.42 7.55
C ARG A 55 -15.05 -20.62 6.40
N GLN A 56 -14.38 -21.27 5.51
CA GLN A 56 -13.99 -20.72 4.21
C GLN A 56 -15.13 -20.85 3.19
N PRO A 57 -15.09 -20.13 2.04
CA PRO A 57 -16.01 -20.37 0.94
C PRO A 57 -16.07 -21.84 0.54
N ALA A 58 -17.27 -22.33 0.21
CA ALA A 58 -17.47 -23.72 -0.13
C ALA A 58 -16.69 -24.11 -1.41
N GLU A 59 -16.19 -25.36 -1.47
CA GLU A 59 -15.46 -25.84 -2.66
C GLU A 59 -16.32 -25.83 -3.93
N GLY A 60 -17.61 -26.12 -3.80
CA GLY A 60 -18.56 -26.18 -4.92
C GLY A 60 -19.14 -24.83 -5.34
N VAL A 61 -18.74 -23.71 -4.71
CA VAL A 61 -19.21 -22.39 -5.12
C VAL A 61 -18.63 -22.01 -6.49
N HIS A 62 -19.45 -21.39 -7.35
CA HIS A 62 -18.97 -20.90 -8.64
C HIS A 62 -17.75 -19.97 -8.46
N ALA A 63 -16.72 -20.15 -9.27
CA ALA A 63 -15.44 -19.43 -9.10
C ALA A 63 -15.61 -17.90 -8.99
N TYR A 64 -16.54 -17.30 -9.75
CA TYR A 64 -16.81 -15.87 -9.67
C TYR A 64 -17.43 -15.43 -8.34
N LEU A 65 -18.19 -16.32 -7.66
CA LEU A 65 -18.88 -16.00 -6.42
C LEU A 65 -18.01 -16.19 -5.18
N ARG A 66 -16.81 -16.76 -5.33
CA ARG A 66 -15.94 -17.08 -4.19
C ARG A 66 -15.63 -15.86 -3.32
N GLN A 67 -15.34 -14.73 -3.94
CA GLN A 67 -15.09 -13.48 -3.21
C GLN A 67 -16.36 -12.91 -2.57
N SER A 68 -17.50 -13.04 -3.24
CA SER A 68 -18.79 -12.61 -2.70
C SER A 68 -19.22 -13.47 -1.50
N GLU A 69 -19.03 -14.80 -1.56
CA GLU A 69 -19.27 -15.68 -0.43
C GLU A 69 -18.34 -15.36 0.74
N GLN A 70 -17.06 -15.10 0.46
CA GLN A 70 -16.12 -14.67 1.50
C GLN A 70 -16.58 -13.39 2.20
N ALA A 71 -17.06 -12.40 1.45
CA ALA A 71 -17.59 -11.15 1.99
C ALA A 71 -18.83 -11.37 2.88
N VAL A 72 -19.74 -12.28 2.47
CA VAL A 72 -20.90 -12.68 3.30
C VAL A 72 -20.44 -13.31 4.61
N LEU A 73 -19.49 -14.26 4.55
CA LEU A 73 -18.96 -14.93 5.73
C LEU A 73 -18.28 -13.98 6.71
N ARG A 74 -17.52 -13.00 6.18
CA ARG A 74 -16.89 -11.94 6.96
C ARG A 74 -17.92 -11.03 7.61
N GLY A 75 -18.91 -10.55 6.84
CA GLY A 75 -20.00 -9.74 7.37
C GLY A 75 -20.77 -10.43 8.50
N GLN A 76 -21.05 -11.74 8.38
CA GLN A 76 -21.65 -12.53 9.44
C GLN A 76 -20.75 -12.65 10.67
N ALA A 77 -19.43 -12.77 10.48
CA ALA A 77 -18.49 -12.85 11.60
C ALA A 77 -18.39 -11.51 12.34
N VAL A 78 -18.36 -10.40 11.62
CA VAL A 78 -18.42 -9.04 12.19
C VAL A 78 -19.73 -8.86 12.95
N LEU A 79 -20.87 -9.26 12.37
CA LEU A 79 -22.18 -9.14 13.02
C LEU A 79 -22.20 -9.86 14.38
N ARG A 80 -21.68 -11.10 14.45
CA ARG A 80 -21.58 -11.84 15.73
C ARG A 80 -20.68 -11.13 16.72
N ALA A 81 -19.50 -10.65 16.30
CA ALA A 81 -18.58 -9.94 17.17
C ALA A 81 -19.19 -8.63 17.73
N VAL A 82 -19.89 -7.87 16.89
CA VAL A 82 -20.56 -6.64 17.32
C VAL A 82 -21.72 -6.95 18.28
N THR A 83 -22.49 -8.01 18.04
CA THR A 83 -23.55 -8.45 18.97
C THR A 83 -22.97 -8.78 20.35
N MET A 84 -21.86 -9.52 20.42
CA MET A 84 -21.18 -9.81 21.69
C MET A 84 -20.68 -8.53 22.39
N LEU A 85 -20.15 -7.58 21.65
CA LEU A 85 -19.70 -6.30 22.20
C LEU A 85 -20.88 -5.50 22.79
N ILE A 86 -22.03 -5.50 22.14
CA ILE A 86 -23.26 -4.86 22.65
C ILE A 86 -23.71 -5.52 23.96
N GLU A 87 -23.70 -6.83 24.05
CA GLU A 87 -24.02 -7.58 25.29
C GLU A 87 -23.04 -7.25 26.42
N GLN A 88 -21.80 -6.87 26.11
CA GLN A 88 -20.77 -6.41 27.03
C GLN A 88 -20.83 -4.89 27.32
N GLY A 89 -21.89 -4.21 26.86
CA GLY A 89 -22.11 -2.78 27.10
C GLY A 89 -21.42 -1.84 26.12
N PHE A 90 -20.88 -2.32 25.00
CA PHE A 90 -20.32 -1.49 23.95
C PHE A 90 -21.31 -1.35 22.78
N LEU A 91 -22.01 -0.21 22.73
CA LEU A 91 -22.86 0.15 21.60
C LEU A 91 -22.13 1.19 20.75
N PRO A 92 -21.70 0.89 19.50
CA PRO A 92 -21.00 1.84 18.67
C PRO A 92 -21.92 2.93 18.12
N ASP A 93 -21.48 4.18 18.18
CA ASP A 93 -22.13 5.32 17.54
C ASP A 93 -21.66 5.51 16.10
N VAL A 94 -20.37 5.26 15.87
CA VAL A 94 -19.71 5.35 14.55
C VAL A 94 -18.91 4.08 14.30
N ALA A 95 -19.02 3.55 13.08
CA ALA A 95 -18.13 2.49 12.58
C ALA A 95 -17.35 2.99 11.37
N VAL A 96 -16.02 2.83 11.40
CA VAL A 96 -15.11 3.06 10.26
C VAL A 96 -14.63 1.70 9.76
N VAL A 97 -15.04 1.34 8.54
CA VAL A 97 -14.76 0.02 7.98
C VAL A 97 -13.87 0.08 6.74
N HIS A 98 -12.95 -0.85 6.59
CA HIS A 98 -12.27 -1.06 5.31
C HIS A 98 -13.26 -1.74 4.35
N GLY A 99 -13.78 -0.98 3.40
CA GLY A 99 -14.88 -1.38 2.54
C GLY A 99 -14.48 -2.35 1.44
N GLY A 100 -15.48 -3.08 0.94
CA GLY A 100 -15.36 -4.00 -0.19
C GLY A 100 -15.03 -5.45 0.18
N GLU A 101 -14.75 -5.73 1.44
CA GLU A 101 -14.44 -7.06 1.93
C GLU A 101 -15.59 -7.72 2.72
N GLY A 102 -16.72 -7.04 2.84
CA GLY A 102 -17.92 -7.54 3.50
C GLY A 102 -18.12 -7.08 4.94
N PHE A 103 -17.18 -6.35 5.51
CA PHE A 103 -17.23 -5.97 6.94
C PHE A 103 -18.41 -5.07 7.28
N GLY A 104 -18.84 -4.20 6.37
CA GLY A 104 -19.95 -3.28 6.55
C GLY A 104 -21.34 -3.85 6.21
N LEU A 105 -21.43 -5.03 5.55
CA LEU A 105 -22.63 -5.53 4.89
C LEU A 105 -23.90 -5.59 5.78
N TYR A 106 -23.76 -5.94 7.05
CA TYR A 106 -24.90 -6.19 7.92
C TYR A 106 -25.00 -5.23 9.11
N LEU A 107 -24.08 -4.29 9.27
CA LEU A 107 -24.03 -3.40 10.42
C LEU A 107 -25.27 -2.55 10.56
N LYS A 108 -25.74 -1.94 9.47
CA LYS A 108 -26.97 -1.11 9.46
C LYS A 108 -28.24 -1.92 9.71
N THR A 109 -28.24 -3.23 9.42
CA THR A 109 -29.36 -4.13 9.75
C THR A 109 -29.45 -4.35 11.27
N LEU A 110 -28.30 -4.53 11.93
CA LEU A 110 -28.24 -4.68 13.39
C LEU A 110 -28.45 -3.33 14.11
N LEU A 111 -27.84 -2.28 13.60
CA LEU A 111 -27.78 -0.95 14.19
C LEU A 111 -28.21 0.10 13.16
N PRO A 112 -29.54 0.33 12.95
CA PRO A 112 -30.05 1.27 11.93
C PRO A 112 -29.54 2.71 12.10
N ASN A 113 -29.26 3.13 13.33
CA ASN A 113 -28.80 4.48 13.65
C ASN A 113 -27.26 4.63 13.67
N LEU A 114 -26.50 3.54 13.45
CA LEU A 114 -25.05 3.58 13.38
C LEU A 114 -24.59 4.48 12.21
N ARG A 115 -23.71 5.44 12.47
CA ARG A 115 -23.04 6.17 11.41
C ARG A 115 -21.94 5.28 10.81
N LEU A 116 -22.16 4.81 9.58
CA LEU A 116 -21.26 3.91 8.87
C LEU A 116 -20.38 4.69 7.89
N VAL A 117 -19.07 4.72 8.14
CA VAL A 117 -18.04 5.31 7.29
C VAL A 117 -17.27 4.20 6.60
N SER A 118 -17.32 4.16 5.28
CA SER A 118 -16.64 3.11 4.50
C SER A 118 -15.42 3.67 3.78
N TYR A 119 -14.25 3.14 4.12
CA TYR A 119 -12.98 3.43 3.43
C TYR A 119 -12.85 2.50 2.23
N MET A 120 -13.04 3.05 1.03
CA MET A 120 -13.07 2.33 -0.24
C MET A 120 -11.75 2.48 -0.97
N GLU A 121 -10.88 1.49 -0.85
CA GLU A 121 -9.55 1.56 -1.44
C GLU A 121 -9.56 1.33 -2.96
N TRP A 122 -10.42 0.44 -3.48
CA TRP A 122 -10.38 0.06 -4.88
C TRP A 122 -11.72 -0.46 -5.41
N TYR A 123 -12.00 -0.14 -6.69
CA TYR A 123 -13.03 -0.78 -7.49
C TYR A 123 -12.37 -1.44 -8.70
N PHE A 124 -12.63 -2.72 -8.92
CA PHE A 124 -11.96 -3.51 -9.93
C PHE A 124 -12.53 -3.25 -11.32
N ARG A 125 -11.66 -2.83 -12.26
CA ARG A 125 -11.97 -2.61 -13.67
C ARG A 125 -11.04 -3.45 -14.53
N PRO A 126 -11.51 -4.00 -15.67
CA PRO A 126 -10.66 -4.79 -16.55
C PRO A 126 -9.36 -4.08 -16.95
N GLU A 127 -9.43 -2.78 -17.26
CA GLU A 127 -8.29 -1.98 -17.74
C GLU A 127 -7.15 -1.87 -16.74
N THR A 128 -7.48 -1.85 -15.45
CA THR A 128 -6.48 -1.75 -14.36
C THR A 128 -6.23 -3.09 -13.67
N SER A 129 -7.18 -4.03 -13.74
CA SER A 129 -7.04 -5.35 -13.12
C SER A 129 -6.24 -6.34 -13.97
N LYS A 130 -6.05 -6.09 -15.27
CA LYS A 130 -5.29 -6.97 -16.16
C LYS A 130 -3.88 -7.29 -15.66
N TYR A 131 -3.27 -6.38 -14.92
CA TYR A 131 -1.93 -6.57 -14.33
C TYR A 131 -1.88 -7.50 -13.14
N LEU A 132 -3.03 -7.97 -12.66
CA LEU A 132 -3.13 -8.98 -11.60
C LEU A 132 -3.00 -10.41 -12.12
N TYR A 133 -3.04 -10.60 -13.44
CA TYR A 133 -3.06 -11.88 -14.13
C TYR A 133 -1.86 -12.02 -15.08
N GLU A 134 -1.33 -13.23 -15.24
CA GLU A 134 -0.27 -13.50 -16.22
C GLU A 134 -0.78 -13.36 -17.65
N ASP A 135 -1.96 -13.90 -17.92
CA ASP A 135 -2.65 -13.85 -19.19
C ASP A 135 -4.13 -13.49 -18.96
N PHE A 136 -4.44 -12.21 -19.13
CA PHE A 136 -5.77 -11.67 -18.84
C PHE A 136 -6.76 -11.98 -19.98
N GLN A 137 -7.81 -12.71 -19.67
CA GLN A 137 -8.81 -13.20 -20.62
C GLN A 137 -10.20 -12.61 -20.37
N LEU A 138 -11.14 -12.85 -21.30
CA LEU A 138 -12.55 -12.46 -21.15
C LEU A 138 -13.16 -13.03 -19.87
N ASN A 139 -12.83 -14.28 -19.52
CA ASN A 139 -13.31 -14.94 -18.30
C ASN A 139 -12.91 -14.15 -17.03
N ASP A 140 -11.72 -13.56 -16.99
CA ASP A 140 -11.27 -12.74 -15.88
C ASP A 140 -12.06 -11.43 -15.80
N SER A 141 -12.38 -10.82 -16.95
CA SER A 141 -13.24 -9.64 -17.01
C SER A 141 -14.64 -9.91 -16.44
N LEU A 142 -15.21 -11.07 -16.72
CA LEU A 142 -16.52 -11.48 -16.18
C LEU A 142 -16.43 -11.72 -14.65
N SER A 143 -15.37 -12.38 -14.19
CA SER A 143 -15.11 -12.61 -12.76
C SER A 143 -14.97 -11.29 -11.97
N ILE A 144 -14.29 -10.30 -12.56
CA ILE A 144 -14.11 -8.97 -11.95
C ILE A 144 -15.45 -8.25 -11.73
N GLN A 145 -16.41 -8.38 -12.62
CA GLN A 145 -17.73 -7.78 -12.44
C GLN A 145 -18.41 -8.30 -11.17
N THR A 146 -18.38 -9.61 -10.97
CA THR A 146 -18.95 -10.25 -9.78
C THR A 146 -18.19 -9.92 -8.50
N ARG A 147 -16.86 -9.77 -8.60
CA ARG A 147 -16.00 -9.35 -7.49
C ARG A 147 -16.40 -8.01 -6.89
N ASN A 148 -16.98 -7.12 -7.68
CA ASN A 148 -17.41 -5.80 -7.23
C ASN A 148 -18.75 -5.79 -6.49
N TRP A 149 -19.51 -6.88 -6.43
CA TRP A 149 -20.82 -6.89 -5.78
C TRP A 149 -20.78 -6.48 -4.29
N PRO A 150 -19.89 -7.02 -3.44
CA PRO A 150 -19.79 -6.57 -2.06
C PRO A 150 -19.42 -5.09 -1.96
N ILE A 151 -18.53 -4.60 -2.85
CA ILE A 151 -18.12 -3.19 -2.91
C ILE A 151 -19.32 -2.29 -3.19
N LEU A 152 -20.13 -2.64 -4.20
CA LEU A 152 -21.34 -1.87 -4.56
C LEU A 152 -22.37 -1.88 -3.43
N GLN A 153 -22.54 -3.02 -2.75
CA GLN A 153 -23.48 -3.11 -1.64
C GLN A 153 -23.04 -2.24 -0.46
N GLU A 154 -21.76 -2.26 -0.11
CA GLU A 154 -21.22 -1.42 0.97
C GLU A 154 -21.25 0.07 0.62
N LEU A 155 -21.04 0.45 -0.65
CA LEU A 155 -21.21 1.82 -1.13
C LEU A 155 -22.64 2.34 -0.89
N ILE A 156 -23.66 1.49 -1.08
CA ILE A 156 -25.07 1.86 -0.90
C ILE A 156 -25.41 2.00 0.59
N LEU A 157 -24.81 1.18 1.45
CA LEU A 157 -25.13 1.13 2.87
C LEU A 157 -24.42 2.19 3.70
N ALA A 158 -23.28 2.68 3.25
CA ALA A 158 -22.48 3.66 3.99
C ALA A 158 -23.12 5.05 4.00
N ASP A 159 -23.10 5.72 5.15
CA ASP A 159 -23.50 7.13 5.28
C ASP A 159 -22.42 8.06 4.68
N VAL A 160 -21.16 7.64 4.80
CA VAL A 160 -19.98 8.35 4.27
C VAL A 160 -19.06 7.38 3.58
N VAL A 161 -18.57 7.74 2.40
CA VAL A 161 -17.60 6.95 1.63
C VAL A 161 -16.34 7.76 1.38
N VAL A 162 -15.19 7.18 1.69
CA VAL A 162 -13.88 7.82 1.52
C VAL A 162 -12.99 6.95 0.64
N ALA A 163 -12.27 7.58 -0.29
CA ALA A 163 -11.18 6.96 -1.03
C ALA A 163 -9.87 7.71 -0.75
N PRO A 164 -8.70 7.04 -0.72
CA PRO A 164 -7.45 7.70 -0.33
C PRO A 164 -6.92 8.68 -1.37
N THR A 165 -7.24 8.49 -2.64
CA THR A 165 -6.76 9.37 -3.73
C THR A 165 -7.82 9.62 -4.79
N THR A 166 -7.67 10.71 -5.53
CA THR A 166 -8.53 10.99 -6.69
C THR A 166 -8.45 9.89 -7.74
N TRP A 167 -7.26 9.30 -7.94
CA TRP A 167 -7.06 8.16 -8.84
C TRP A 167 -7.91 6.94 -8.43
N GLN A 168 -7.90 6.60 -7.16
CA GLN A 168 -8.66 5.47 -6.64
C GLN A 168 -10.17 5.74 -6.70
N ARG A 169 -10.61 6.97 -6.34
CA ARG A 169 -12.00 7.41 -6.55
C ARG A 169 -12.46 7.26 -8.00
N GLN A 170 -11.60 7.58 -8.97
CA GLN A 170 -11.91 7.49 -10.39
C GLN A 170 -12.16 6.07 -10.90
N GLN A 171 -11.76 5.04 -10.13
CA GLN A 171 -12.07 3.66 -10.50
C GLN A 171 -13.56 3.31 -10.30
N PHE A 172 -14.24 3.98 -9.38
CA PHE A 172 -15.65 3.73 -9.07
C PHE A 172 -16.59 4.17 -10.20
N PRO A 173 -17.79 3.56 -10.31
CA PRO A 173 -18.80 3.94 -11.30
C PRO A 173 -19.22 5.41 -11.15
N MET A 174 -19.53 6.07 -12.29
CA MET A 174 -19.89 7.50 -12.35
C MET A 174 -20.95 7.94 -11.32
N PRO A 175 -22.08 7.23 -11.12
CA PRO A 175 -23.12 7.68 -10.17
C PRO A 175 -22.63 7.80 -8.71
N TRP A 176 -21.60 7.06 -8.34
CA TRP A 176 -21.06 7.03 -6.97
C TRP A 176 -19.84 7.92 -6.78
N ARG A 177 -19.16 8.22 -7.87
CA ARG A 177 -17.85 8.90 -7.84
C ARG A 177 -17.90 10.26 -7.14
N ASP A 178 -18.96 11.03 -7.37
CA ASP A 178 -19.11 12.39 -6.82
C ASP A 178 -19.47 12.38 -5.34
N GLN A 179 -20.01 11.27 -4.83
CA GLN A 179 -20.34 11.08 -3.41
C GLN A 179 -19.12 10.64 -2.59
N ILE A 180 -18.08 10.07 -3.24
CA ILE A 180 -16.89 9.60 -2.57
C ILE A 180 -15.99 10.79 -2.24
N LYS A 181 -15.76 11.03 -0.97
CA LYS A 181 -14.78 12.01 -0.47
C LYS A 181 -13.36 11.51 -0.69
N VAL A 182 -12.42 12.42 -0.89
CA VAL A 182 -11.01 12.04 -1.05
C VAL A 182 -10.24 12.55 0.16
N ILE A 183 -9.78 11.63 1.00
CA ILE A 183 -8.90 11.93 2.13
C ILE A 183 -7.79 10.89 2.14
N PHE A 184 -6.56 11.35 2.04
CA PHE A 184 -5.39 10.49 2.08
C PHE A 184 -5.11 10.00 3.52
N ASP A 185 -4.41 8.87 3.65
CA ASP A 185 -4.08 8.30 4.97
C ASP A 185 -3.05 9.14 5.74
N GLY A 186 -2.29 9.95 5.02
CA GLY A 186 -1.27 10.83 5.57
C GLY A 186 0.13 10.20 5.61
N VAL A 187 1.12 11.06 5.58
CA VAL A 187 2.52 10.71 5.80
C VAL A 187 3.02 11.41 7.05
N ASN A 188 3.64 10.68 7.95
CA ASN A 188 4.34 11.26 9.09
C ASN A 188 5.60 11.99 8.59
N THR A 189 5.47 13.28 8.28
CA THR A 189 6.55 14.13 7.76
C THR A 189 7.59 14.48 8.83
N ASN A 190 7.33 14.21 10.11
CA ASN A 190 8.35 14.26 11.15
C ASN A 190 9.30 13.06 11.07
N LEU A 191 8.80 11.92 10.66
CA LEU A 191 9.59 10.71 10.44
C LEU A 191 10.21 10.73 9.03
N PHE A 192 9.40 10.79 7.98
CA PHE A 192 9.84 10.80 6.58
C PHE A 192 10.13 12.23 6.14
N ARG A 193 11.38 12.64 6.25
CA ARG A 193 11.87 13.98 5.92
C ARG A 193 13.26 13.90 5.29
N PRO A 194 13.70 14.92 4.54
CA PRO A 194 15.04 14.94 3.99
C PRO A 194 16.11 14.80 5.07
N SER A 195 17.22 14.16 4.72
CA SER A 195 18.40 14.13 5.58
C SER A 195 18.90 15.55 5.83
N GLN A 196 19.33 15.81 7.07
CA GLN A 196 20.00 17.07 7.42
C GLN A 196 21.50 17.04 7.07
N ALA A 197 22.03 15.87 6.76
CA ALA A 197 23.42 15.71 6.35
C ALA A 197 23.65 16.35 4.97
N ARG A 198 24.76 17.08 4.84
CA ARG A 198 25.19 17.67 3.54
C ARG A 198 25.80 16.65 2.58
N SER A 199 26.19 15.47 3.08
CA SER A 199 26.76 14.35 2.35
C SER A 199 25.85 13.13 2.45
N ARG A 200 26.04 12.16 1.56
CA ARG A 200 25.39 10.85 1.64
C ARG A 200 25.74 10.17 2.97
N PRO A 201 24.78 9.73 3.79
CA PRO A 201 25.11 9.05 5.05
C PRO A 201 25.55 7.60 4.79
N LEU A 202 26.38 7.05 5.69
CA LEU A 202 26.56 5.59 5.78
C LEU A 202 25.21 4.94 6.04
N LEU A 203 24.82 3.96 5.25
CA LEU A 203 23.62 3.16 5.48
C LEU A 203 23.99 1.87 6.20
N THR A 204 23.43 1.67 7.38
CA THR A 204 23.57 0.43 8.14
C THR A 204 22.18 -0.14 8.42
N LEU A 205 21.93 -1.37 8.00
CA LEU A 205 20.67 -2.08 8.17
C LEU A 205 20.93 -3.44 8.81
N GLN A 206 19.97 -3.91 9.61
CA GLN A 206 19.95 -5.31 10.03
C GLN A 206 19.09 -6.10 9.04
N SER A 207 19.67 -7.13 8.42
CA SER A 207 18.90 -8.02 7.56
C SER A 207 17.90 -8.82 8.38
N GLY A 208 16.61 -8.66 8.07
CA GLY A 208 15.54 -9.44 8.70
C GLY A 208 15.50 -10.92 8.27
N THR A 209 16.35 -11.32 7.31
CA THR A 209 16.34 -12.67 6.73
C THR A 209 17.34 -13.61 7.41
N ASN A 210 18.51 -13.10 7.80
CA ASN A 210 19.62 -13.91 8.36
C ASN A 210 20.40 -13.23 9.48
N GLY A 211 19.97 -12.04 9.92
CA GLY A 211 20.63 -11.28 10.98
C GLY A 211 21.94 -10.59 10.58
N GLU A 212 22.35 -10.68 9.33
CA GLU A 212 23.56 -10.00 8.82
C GLU A 212 23.39 -8.49 8.81
N VAL A 213 24.46 -7.78 9.09
CA VAL A 213 24.51 -6.32 8.99
C VAL A 213 24.92 -5.93 7.57
N ILE A 214 24.03 -5.23 6.88
CA ILE A 214 24.30 -4.63 5.57
C ILE A 214 24.86 -3.24 5.81
N GLN A 215 26.06 -2.97 5.28
CA GLN A 215 26.69 -1.65 5.31
C GLN A 215 26.97 -1.17 3.90
N ILE A 216 26.42 -0.01 3.54
CA ILE A 216 26.65 0.63 2.24
C ILE A 216 27.37 1.95 2.47
N PRO A 217 28.63 2.07 1.96
CA PRO A 217 29.47 3.25 2.16
C PRO A 217 28.86 4.54 1.59
N GLU A 218 29.28 5.67 2.13
CA GLU A 218 28.89 7.00 1.64
C GLU A 218 29.37 7.28 0.21
N SER A 219 30.51 6.71 -0.18
CA SER A 219 31.21 7.00 -1.43
C SER A 219 30.60 6.33 -2.67
N VAL A 220 29.73 5.33 -2.50
CA VAL A 220 29.17 4.56 -3.62
C VAL A 220 27.78 5.05 -4.03
N PRO A 221 27.43 5.03 -5.34
CA PRO A 221 26.06 5.27 -5.77
C PRO A 221 25.13 4.13 -5.35
N LEU A 222 23.90 4.47 -4.97
CA LEU A 222 22.88 3.53 -4.48
C LEU A 222 21.58 3.67 -5.24
N LEU A 223 21.22 2.61 -5.96
CA LEU A 223 19.90 2.41 -6.57
C LEU A 223 19.02 1.63 -5.59
N THR A 224 17.82 2.15 -5.30
CA THR A 224 16.91 1.50 -4.35
C THR A 224 15.55 1.18 -4.94
N TYR A 225 14.94 0.14 -4.40
CA TYR A 225 13.58 -0.27 -4.67
C TYR A 225 12.96 -0.79 -3.37
N ALA A 226 11.72 -0.42 -3.09
CA ALA A 226 11.01 -0.90 -1.90
C ALA A 226 9.58 -1.31 -2.24
N THR A 227 9.18 -2.49 -1.80
CA THR A 227 7.88 -3.06 -2.13
C THR A 227 7.34 -3.98 -1.03
N ARG A 228 6.01 -4.13 -0.97
CA ARG A 228 5.36 -5.11 -0.11
C ARG A 228 5.58 -6.55 -0.56
N GLY A 229 5.67 -6.77 -1.87
CA GLY A 229 5.89 -8.06 -2.51
C GLY A 229 6.68 -7.90 -3.82
N MET A 230 7.61 -8.81 -4.08
CA MET A 230 8.43 -8.84 -5.30
C MET A 230 7.63 -9.53 -6.40
N GLU A 231 6.87 -8.75 -7.18
CA GLU A 231 5.86 -9.26 -8.10
C GLU A 231 5.68 -8.37 -9.35
N PRO A 232 5.10 -8.88 -10.45
CA PRO A 232 4.90 -8.13 -11.69
C PRO A 232 4.07 -6.86 -11.55
N LEU A 233 3.03 -6.88 -10.72
CA LEU A 233 2.22 -5.67 -10.46
C LEU A 233 3.06 -4.50 -9.96
N ARG A 234 4.14 -4.78 -9.25
CA ARG A 234 5.05 -3.76 -8.71
C ARG A 234 6.24 -3.46 -9.63
N GLY A 235 6.28 -4.04 -10.84
CA GLY A 235 7.36 -3.81 -11.81
C GLY A 235 8.71 -4.36 -11.35
N PHE A 236 8.70 -5.44 -10.56
CA PHE A 236 9.92 -5.98 -9.97
C PHE A 236 10.86 -6.56 -11.04
N ALA A 237 10.31 -7.22 -12.06
CA ALA A 237 11.11 -7.79 -13.13
C ALA A 237 11.80 -6.69 -13.95
N GLU A 238 11.09 -5.63 -14.28
CA GLU A 238 11.60 -4.46 -15.00
C GLU A 238 12.70 -3.75 -14.18
N PHE A 239 12.49 -3.64 -12.86
CA PHE A 239 13.51 -3.09 -11.96
C PHE A 239 14.78 -3.93 -11.96
N MET A 240 14.69 -5.23 -11.80
CA MET A 240 15.86 -6.12 -11.73
C MET A 240 16.68 -6.12 -13.03
N ARG A 241 16.01 -6.09 -14.20
CA ARG A 241 16.69 -5.98 -15.51
C ARG A 241 17.39 -4.62 -15.65
N ALA A 242 16.72 -3.54 -15.26
CA ALA A 242 17.32 -2.21 -15.27
C ALA A 242 18.50 -2.08 -14.28
N ALA A 243 18.41 -2.71 -13.11
CA ALA A 243 19.51 -2.75 -12.14
C ALA A 243 20.71 -3.51 -12.69
N ALA A 244 20.51 -4.66 -13.34
CA ALA A 244 21.58 -5.42 -14.00
C ALA A 244 22.27 -4.61 -15.11
N PHE A 245 21.48 -3.92 -15.96
CA PHE A 245 22.03 -3.04 -16.96
C PHE A 245 22.83 -1.88 -16.34
N ALA A 246 22.28 -1.25 -15.29
CA ALA A 246 22.92 -0.13 -14.63
C ALA A 246 24.24 -0.52 -13.92
N GLN A 247 24.34 -1.70 -13.31
CA GLN A 247 25.58 -2.20 -12.71
C GLN A 247 26.71 -2.41 -13.73
N LYS A 248 26.37 -2.77 -14.99
CA LYS A 248 27.35 -2.85 -16.10
C LYS A 248 27.85 -1.48 -16.53
N GLN A 249 26.98 -0.45 -16.49
CA GLN A 249 27.33 0.90 -16.92
C GLN A 249 28.01 1.74 -15.81
N ILE A 250 27.76 1.41 -14.55
CA ILE A 250 28.28 2.11 -13.37
C ILE A 250 28.98 1.10 -12.46
N PRO A 251 30.30 0.93 -12.59
CA PRO A 251 31.04 -0.19 -11.98
C PRO A 251 30.99 -0.30 -10.45
N ASN A 252 30.70 0.80 -9.74
CA ASN A 252 30.59 0.84 -8.28
C ASN A 252 29.14 1.04 -7.79
N LEU A 253 28.15 0.79 -8.65
CA LEU A 253 26.74 0.90 -8.27
C LEU A 253 26.33 -0.22 -7.33
N HIS A 254 25.79 0.16 -6.17
CA HIS A 254 25.11 -0.75 -5.25
C HIS A 254 23.60 -0.71 -5.48
N VAL A 255 22.95 -1.85 -5.30
CA VAL A 255 21.49 -2.01 -5.49
C VAL A 255 20.88 -2.58 -4.22
N LEU A 256 19.82 -1.96 -3.71
CA LEU A 256 19.11 -2.43 -2.52
C LEU A 256 17.61 -2.58 -2.79
N VAL A 257 17.09 -3.78 -2.49
CA VAL A 257 15.69 -4.18 -2.69
C VAL A 257 15.07 -4.52 -1.34
N ALA A 258 14.30 -3.60 -0.76
CA ALA A 258 13.59 -3.82 0.49
C ALA A 258 12.18 -4.39 0.25
N GLY A 259 11.79 -5.40 1.03
CA GLY A 259 10.48 -6.02 0.99
C GLY A 259 10.51 -7.54 1.09
N LYS A 260 9.32 -8.15 1.12
CA LYS A 260 9.20 -9.61 1.20
C LYS A 260 9.28 -10.26 -0.17
N ASP A 261 9.99 -11.38 -0.26
CA ASP A 261 9.94 -12.29 -1.39
C ASP A 261 8.61 -13.07 -1.36
N ARG A 262 7.59 -12.44 -1.90
CA ARG A 262 6.25 -13.01 -2.02
C ARG A 262 5.45 -12.32 -3.11
N VAL A 263 4.41 -12.98 -3.58
CA VAL A 263 3.32 -12.38 -4.33
C VAL A 263 2.27 -11.85 -3.36
N ALA A 264 1.89 -10.60 -3.48
CA ALA A 264 0.89 -9.97 -2.64
C ALA A 264 -0.46 -9.79 -3.34
N TYR A 265 -0.44 -9.55 -4.66
CA TYR A 265 -1.63 -9.19 -5.44
C TYR A 265 -1.71 -9.86 -6.81
N SER A 266 -0.59 -10.07 -7.51
CA SER A 266 -0.58 -10.58 -8.88
C SER A 266 -0.38 -12.10 -8.92
N TYR A 267 0.50 -12.62 -9.74
CA TYR A 267 0.71 -14.05 -9.98
C TYR A 267 2.14 -14.47 -9.64
N SER A 268 2.28 -15.75 -9.31
CA SER A 268 3.58 -16.35 -8.98
C SER A 268 4.45 -16.52 -10.22
N SER A 269 5.76 -16.57 -10.02
CA SER A 269 6.71 -16.86 -11.07
C SER A 269 6.67 -18.36 -11.50
N LYS A 270 7.36 -18.69 -12.60
CA LYS A 270 7.52 -20.07 -13.07
C LYS A 270 8.63 -20.83 -12.34
N HIS A 271 9.38 -20.17 -11.47
CA HIS A 271 10.33 -20.84 -10.59
C HIS A 271 9.60 -21.85 -9.68
N GLU A 272 10.25 -22.97 -9.35
CA GLU A 272 9.65 -24.07 -8.57
C GLU A 272 9.07 -23.62 -7.22
N THR A 273 9.62 -22.57 -6.61
CA THR A 273 9.14 -21.95 -5.36
C THR A 273 8.07 -20.87 -5.59
N GLY A 274 7.76 -20.51 -6.82
CA GLY A 274 6.91 -19.38 -7.17
C GLY A 274 7.54 -18.00 -6.93
N SER A 275 8.82 -17.93 -6.54
CA SER A 275 9.54 -16.69 -6.24
C SER A 275 9.99 -15.96 -7.49
N TRP A 276 9.56 -14.73 -7.64
CA TRP A 276 10.08 -13.83 -8.68
C TRP A 276 11.53 -13.42 -8.45
N ARG A 277 11.94 -13.28 -7.19
CA ARG A 277 13.33 -12.96 -6.86
C ARG A 277 14.27 -14.05 -7.34
N LEU A 278 13.98 -15.31 -7.03
CA LEU A 278 14.82 -16.44 -7.44
C LEU A 278 14.84 -16.59 -8.95
N GLN A 279 13.70 -16.50 -9.63
CA GLN A 279 13.65 -16.55 -11.08
C GLN A 279 14.54 -15.50 -11.74
N LEU A 280 14.48 -14.24 -11.25
CA LEU A 280 15.25 -13.15 -11.85
C LEU A 280 16.74 -13.20 -11.49
N LEU A 281 17.11 -13.74 -10.33
CA LEU A 281 18.51 -14.00 -10.00
C LEU A 281 19.10 -15.06 -10.91
N ASP A 282 18.36 -16.11 -11.25
CA ASP A 282 18.80 -17.13 -12.20
C ASP A 282 18.88 -16.57 -13.63
N GLU A 283 17.83 -15.85 -14.09
CA GLU A 283 17.77 -15.23 -15.43
C GLU A 283 18.91 -14.22 -15.65
N LEU A 284 19.25 -13.44 -14.64
CA LEU A 284 20.21 -12.35 -14.73
C LEU A 284 21.60 -12.69 -14.14
N ARG A 285 21.87 -13.95 -13.85
CA ARG A 285 23.07 -14.41 -13.13
C ARG A 285 24.38 -13.88 -13.70
N GLU A 286 24.52 -13.87 -15.02
CA GLU A 286 25.72 -13.38 -15.72
C GLU A 286 25.73 -11.83 -15.88
N GLN A 287 24.68 -11.17 -15.43
CA GLN A 287 24.49 -9.75 -15.63
C GLN A 287 24.54 -8.94 -14.33
N LEU A 288 24.22 -9.57 -13.20
CA LEU A 288 24.20 -8.95 -11.88
C LEU A 288 25.50 -9.21 -11.13
N ASP A 289 26.00 -8.19 -10.44
CA ASP A 289 27.01 -8.37 -9.40
C ASP A 289 26.32 -8.55 -8.05
N LEU A 290 26.27 -9.81 -7.62
CA LEU A 290 25.59 -10.20 -6.38
C LEU A 290 26.29 -9.66 -5.12
N ASN A 291 27.58 -9.28 -5.18
CA ASN A 291 28.29 -8.67 -4.05
C ASN A 291 27.82 -7.23 -3.77
N ARG A 292 27.12 -6.62 -4.72
CA ARG A 292 26.60 -5.25 -4.64
C ARG A 292 25.07 -5.21 -4.77
N LEU A 293 24.40 -6.37 -4.55
CA LEU A 293 22.95 -6.51 -4.57
C LEU A 293 22.47 -7.00 -3.20
N TYR A 294 21.60 -6.21 -2.55
CA TYR A 294 21.18 -6.44 -1.19
C TYR A 294 19.67 -6.64 -1.07
N PHE A 295 19.27 -7.66 -0.30
CA PHE A 295 17.87 -7.96 0.02
C PHE A 295 17.70 -8.00 1.54
N PRO A 296 17.52 -6.85 2.22
CA PRO A 296 17.35 -6.82 3.69
C PRO A 296 16.07 -7.51 4.17
N GLY A 297 15.15 -7.82 3.27
CA GLY A 297 13.84 -8.32 3.64
C GLY A 297 12.89 -7.18 4.06
N LEU A 298 11.99 -7.49 5.00
CA LEU A 298 11.11 -6.49 5.58
C LEU A 298 11.89 -5.61 6.55
N VAL A 299 11.87 -4.31 6.33
CA VAL A 299 12.51 -3.31 7.17
C VAL A 299 11.48 -2.51 7.98
N ASN A 300 11.86 -1.99 9.15
CA ASN A 300 11.02 -1.08 9.92
C ASN A 300 10.99 0.34 9.30
N TYR A 301 10.10 1.20 9.77
CA TYR A 301 9.96 2.55 9.23
C TYR A 301 11.20 3.43 9.41
N GLY A 302 11.98 3.23 10.47
CA GLY A 302 13.24 3.93 10.70
C GLY A 302 14.31 3.56 9.66
N GLU A 303 14.45 2.26 9.38
CA GLU A 303 15.32 1.73 8.34
C GLU A 303 14.86 2.14 6.94
N LEU A 304 13.54 2.07 6.68
CA LEU A 304 12.96 2.50 5.39
C LEU A 304 13.27 3.98 5.12
N ARG A 305 13.12 4.84 6.13
CA ARG A 305 13.53 6.25 6.05
C ARG A 305 15.01 6.39 5.71
N GLN A 306 15.90 5.62 6.38
CA GLN A 306 17.34 5.68 6.09
C GLN A 306 17.64 5.26 4.64
N ILE A 307 17.00 4.20 4.14
CA ILE A 307 17.11 3.77 2.74
C ILE A 307 16.70 4.90 1.81
N PHE A 308 15.55 5.53 2.04
CA PHE A 308 15.08 6.63 1.20
C PHE A 308 16.02 7.84 1.24
N GLN A 309 16.47 8.26 2.44
CA GLN A 309 17.40 9.37 2.60
C GLN A 309 18.78 9.13 1.98
N ARG A 310 19.20 7.85 1.86
CA ARG A 310 20.48 7.46 1.29
C ARG A 310 20.43 7.22 -0.22
N SER A 311 19.26 7.03 -0.77
CA SER A 311 19.05 6.66 -2.17
C SER A 311 19.53 7.76 -3.14
N ASP A 312 20.35 7.39 -4.12
CA ASP A 312 20.72 8.26 -5.24
C ASP A 312 19.68 8.21 -6.35
N LEU A 313 18.94 7.10 -6.43
CA LEU A 313 17.73 6.94 -7.22
C LEU A 313 16.83 5.89 -6.59
N HIS A 314 15.58 6.24 -6.32
CA HIS A 314 14.55 5.28 -5.94
C HIS A 314 13.63 5.00 -7.11
N CYS A 315 13.43 3.72 -7.44
CA CYS A 315 12.50 3.30 -8.48
C CYS A 315 11.16 2.87 -7.89
N TYR A 316 10.08 3.47 -8.38
CA TYR A 316 8.71 3.07 -8.07
C TYR A 316 7.99 2.64 -9.35
N PHE A 317 7.94 1.35 -9.62
CA PHE A 317 7.49 0.78 -10.90
C PHE A 317 6.12 0.10 -10.82
N SER A 318 5.30 0.47 -9.85
CA SER A 318 3.95 -0.09 -9.72
C SER A 318 3.12 0.15 -10.99
N ARG A 319 2.50 -0.92 -11.48
CA ARG A 319 1.49 -0.85 -12.56
C ARG A 319 0.24 -0.09 -12.07
N PRO A 320 -0.65 0.38 -12.95
CA PRO A 320 -1.87 1.09 -12.56
C PRO A 320 -2.73 0.28 -11.58
N TYR A 321 -2.62 0.61 -10.31
CA TYR A 321 -3.31 -0.01 -9.18
C TYR A 321 -3.32 0.96 -7.99
N VAL A 322 -3.61 0.47 -6.79
CA VAL A 322 -3.48 1.23 -5.54
C VAL A 322 -2.06 1.79 -5.41
N ILE A 323 -1.97 3.10 -5.19
CA ILE A 323 -0.69 3.78 -4.98
C ILE A 323 -0.24 3.51 -3.55
N SER A 324 0.94 2.92 -3.39
CA SER A 324 1.45 2.59 -2.05
C SER A 324 1.96 3.82 -1.30
N TRP A 325 1.87 3.79 0.02
CA TRP A 325 2.44 4.82 0.91
C TRP A 325 3.92 5.09 0.67
N GLY A 326 4.68 4.03 0.29
CA GLY A 326 6.10 4.13 0.00
C GLY A 326 6.45 5.21 -1.03
N LEU A 327 5.60 5.44 -2.04
CA LEU A 327 5.80 6.50 -3.01
C LEU A 327 5.78 7.89 -2.35
N TYR A 328 4.82 8.12 -1.48
CA TYR A 328 4.69 9.40 -0.77
C TYR A 328 5.77 9.57 0.29
N GLN A 329 6.14 8.48 0.98
CA GLN A 329 7.19 8.48 2.01
C GLN A 329 8.57 8.79 1.40
N VAL A 330 8.92 8.17 0.27
CA VAL A 330 10.19 8.47 -0.42
C VAL A 330 10.21 9.88 -0.99
N ALA A 331 9.08 10.36 -1.51
CA ALA A 331 8.93 11.74 -1.96
C ALA A 331 9.11 12.74 -0.80
N ALA A 332 8.55 12.46 0.37
CA ALA A 332 8.73 13.26 1.58
C ALA A 332 10.20 13.30 2.05
N CYS A 333 10.96 12.22 1.84
CA CYS A 333 12.41 12.19 2.10
C CYS A 333 13.23 13.02 1.09
N GLY A 334 12.64 13.47 -0.02
CA GLY A 334 13.31 14.27 -1.04
C GLY A 334 14.27 13.49 -1.94
N SER A 335 14.17 12.16 -1.98
CA SER A 335 15.00 11.29 -2.81
C SER A 335 14.70 11.49 -4.30
N PRO A 336 15.70 11.39 -5.20
CA PRO A 336 15.44 11.34 -6.62
C PRO A 336 14.56 10.13 -6.97
N LEU A 337 13.53 10.35 -7.79
CA LEU A 337 12.49 9.36 -8.09
C LEU A 337 12.41 9.06 -9.60
N LEU A 338 12.33 7.78 -9.93
CA LEU A 338 11.92 7.29 -11.23
C LEU A 338 10.65 6.47 -11.07
N VAL A 339 9.57 6.90 -11.70
CA VAL A 339 8.23 6.40 -11.41
C VAL A 339 7.55 5.93 -12.70
N ASN A 340 6.85 4.79 -12.64
CA ASN A 340 6.04 4.34 -13.76
C ASN A 340 4.93 5.35 -14.06
N ARG A 341 4.77 5.67 -15.36
CA ARG A 341 3.77 6.62 -15.86
C ARG A 341 2.38 5.99 -15.88
N PHE A 342 1.45 6.57 -15.16
CA PHE A 342 0.01 6.32 -15.28
C PHE A 342 -0.79 7.48 -14.66
N PRO A 343 -2.08 7.66 -14.98
CA PRO A 343 -2.85 8.85 -14.57
C PRO A 343 -2.82 9.15 -13.07
N GLY A 344 -2.78 8.11 -12.21
CA GLY A 344 -2.72 8.28 -10.75
C GLY A 344 -1.44 8.95 -10.27
N VAL A 345 -0.31 8.59 -10.86
CA VAL A 345 1.00 9.18 -10.55
C VAL A 345 1.16 10.55 -11.20
N GLU A 346 0.73 10.70 -12.44
CA GLU A 346 0.82 12.00 -13.15
C GLU A 346 0.05 13.10 -12.41
N GLY A 347 -1.09 12.77 -11.81
CA GLY A 347 -1.86 13.70 -11.00
C GLY A 347 -1.13 14.18 -9.74
N ILE A 348 -0.24 13.36 -9.18
CA ILE A 348 0.55 13.69 -7.99
C ILE A 348 1.79 14.50 -8.34
N PHE A 349 2.48 14.17 -9.44
CA PHE A 349 3.83 14.65 -9.74
C PHE A 349 3.91 15.60 -10.95
N ARG A 350 2.79 16.05 -11.51
CA ARG A 350 2.74 16.87 -12.74
C ARG A 350 3.66 18.09 -12.70
N ASP A 351 3.75 18.73 -11.55
CA ASP A 351 4.47 20.01 -11.38
C ASP A 351 5.79 19.86 -10.63
N ILE A 352 6.29 18.62 -10.48
CA ILE A 352 7.48 18.34 -9.68
C ILE A 352 8.66 17.97 -10.58
N GLN A 353 9.59 18.89 -10.75
CA GLN A 353 10.76 18.77 -11.65
C GLN A 353 11.72 17.60 -11.35
N LYS A 354 11.64 16.98 -10.17
CA LYS A 354 12.60 15.95 -9.71
C LYS A 354 12.09 14.52 -9.81
N VAL A 355 10.89 14.35 -10.34
CA VAL A 355 10.32 13.02 -10.58
C VAL A 355 10.35 12.75 -12.08
N ALA A 356 11.15 11.78 -12.49
CA ALA A 356 11.15 11.30 -13.85
C ALA A 356 10.05 10.24 -14.02
N LEU A 357 9.24 10.37 -15.07
CA LEU A 357 8.20 9.41 -15.43
C LEU A 357 8.68 8.54 -16.59
N VAL A 358 8.54 7.22 -16.44
CA VAL A 358 8.94 6.23 -17.45
C VAL A 358 7.78 5.30 -17.80
N ASP A 359 7.88 4.68 -18.96
CA ASP A 359 7.00 3.62 -19.42
C ASP A 359 7.69 2.28 -19.20
N LEU A 360 7.02 1.35 -18.52
CA LEU A 360 7.57 0.02 -18.24
C LEU A 360 7.45 -0.94 -19.43
N GLU A 361 6.73 -0.60 -20.48
CA GLU A 361 6.59 -1.46 -21.67
C GLU A 361 7.83 -1.42 -22.58
N ASP A 362 8.72 -0.44 -22.38
CA ASP A 362 9.97 -0.32 -23.15
C ASP A 362 11.19 -0.44 -22.20
N GLN A 363 11.63 -1.68 -21.99
CA GLN A 363 12.76 -1.99 -21.11
C GLN A 363 14.04 -1.25 -21.51
N SER A 364 14.32 -1.11 -22.80
CA SER A 364 15.56 -0.45 -23.26
C SER A 364 15.57 1.04 -22.91
N LYS A 365 14.44 1.72 -23.04
CA LYS A 365 14.32 3.12 -22.60
C LYS A 365 14.39 3.26 -21.08
N LEU A 366 13.78 2.32 -20.36
CA LEU A 366 13.83 2.26 -18.90
C LEU A 366 15.26 2.14 -18.41
N ASP A 367 16.04 1.18 -18.96
CA ASP A 367 17.44 0.92 -18.62
C ASP A 367 18.30 2.17 -18.79
N LEU A 368 18.18 2.83 -19.94
CA LEU A 368 18.90 4.07 -20.24
C LEU A 368 18.48 5.22 -19.31
N GLN A 369 17.19 5.31 -18.95
CA GLN A 369 16.71 6.37 -18.06
C GLN A 369 17.23 6.17 -16.63
N VAL A 370 17.31 4.94 -16.13
CA VAL A 370 17.92 4.64 -14.82
C VAL A 370 19.37 5.10 -14.79
N VAL A 371 20.17 4.73 -15.79
CA VAL A 371 21.59 5.15 -15.87
C VAL A 371 21.74 6.67 -15.96
N ARG A 372 20.99 7.33 -16.84
CA ARG A 372 21.03 8.78 -17.00
C ARG A 372 20.69 9.53 -15.71
N THR A 373 19.66 9.01 -14.98
CA THR A 373 19.25 9.65 -13.72
C THR A 373 20.29 9.46 -12.63
N LEU A 374 20.92 8.28 -12.54
CA LEU A 374 22.01 8.01 -11.58
C LEU A 374 23.28 8.84 -11.86
N GLN A 375 23.56 9.15 -13.12
CA GLN A 375 24.73 9.96 -13.54
C GLN A 375 24.47 11.47 -13.45
N ALA A 376 23.21 11.88 -13.34
CA ALA A 376 22.86 13.27 -13.16
C ALA A 376 23.29 13.80 -11.78
N PRO A 377 23.62 15.08 -11.63
CA PRO A 377 23.91 15.67 -10.32
C PRO A 377 22.75 15.45 -9.35
N VAL A 378 23.03 14.85 -8.22
CA VAL A 378 22.01 14.57 -7.20
C VAL A 378 21.62 15.89 -6.53
N SER A 379 20.36 16.28 -6.67
CA SER A 379 19.79 17.43 -5.99
C SER A 379 18.73 16.95 -4.98
N TYR A 380 19.13 16.86 -3.71
CA TYR A 380 18.19 16.61 -2.62
C TYR A 380 17.41 17.90 -2.31
N SER A 381 16.15 17.93 -2.63
CA SER A 381 15.24 18.98 -2.18
C SER A 381 13.89 18.36 -1.88
N PRO A 382 13.29 18.71 -0.73
CA PRO A 382 11.95 18.24 -0.42
C PRO A 382 10.99 18.69 -1.52
N ILE A 383 10.05 17.83 -1.86
CA ILE A 383 8.96 18.16 -2.77
C ILE A 383 8.01 19.08 -1.99
N SER A 384 8.23 20.40 -2.08
CA SER A 384 7.58 21.40 -1.23
C SER A 384 6.05 21.43 -1.37
N ASN A 385 5.51 21.07 -2.54
CA ASN A 385 4.08 21.12 -2.81
C ASN A 385 3.29 19.90 -2.34
N LEU A 386 3.96 18.79 -2.01
CA LEU A 386 3.32 17.62 -1.41
C LEU A 386 3.00 17.81 0.08
N LYS A 387 3.53 18.85 0.72
CA LYS A 387 3.54 18.97 2.19
C LYS A 387 2.18 19.16 2.85
N GLN A 388 1.28 19.95 2.28
CA GLN A 388 0.04 20.29 3.00
C GLN A 388 -1.03 19.20 2.95
N CYS A 389 -1.35 18.67 1.79
CA CYS A 389 -2.43 17.70 1.65
C CYS A 389 -2.04 16.25 1.98
N LEU A 390 -0.73 15.99 2.18
CA LEU A 390 -0.21 14.66 2.53
C LEU A 390 0.29 14.55 3.96
N ASP A 391 0.41 15.65 4.68
CA ASP A 391 0.83 15.63 6.09
C ASP A 391 -0.20 14.87 6.93
N LEU A 392 0.30 13.97 7.78
CA LEU A 392 -0.53 13.11 8.62
C LEU A 392 -1.53 13.91 9.45
N ASN A 393 -1.09 14.99 10.13
CA ASN A 393 -1.98 15.77 10.97
C ASN A 393 -3.08 16.47 10.17
N TYR A 394 -2.77 16.96 8.97
CA TYR A 394 -3.78 17.51 8.06
C TYR A 394 -4.82 16.47 7.68
N CYS A 395 -4.39 15.27 7.30
CA CYS A 395 -5.27 14.17 6.92
C CYS A 395 -6.15 13.69 8.09
N LEU A 396 -5.56 13.54 9.29
CA LEU A 396 -6.29 13.15 10.48
C LEU A 396 -7.37 14.18 10.87
N ASN A 397 -7.07 15.47 10.78
CA ASN A 397 -8.06 16.52 11.00
C ASN A 397 -9.17 16.51 9.93
N ALA A 398 -8.83 16.26 8.66
CA ALA A 398 -9.85 16.12 7.60
C ALA A 398 -10.79 14.94 7.86
N TRP A 399 -10.26 13.80 8.33
CA TRP A 399 -11.06 12.66 8.77
C TRP A 399 -11.97 13.02 9.96
N TYR A 400 -11.44 13.73 10.95
CA TYR A 400 -12.22 14.20 12.10
C TYR A 400 -13.44 15.05 11.65
N TYR A 401 -13.18 16.05 10.81
CA TYR A 401 -14.25 16.92 10.30
C TYR A 401 -15.31 16.16 9.51
N LEU A 402 -14.89 15.24 8.65
CA LEU A 402 -15.82 14.44 7.85
C LEU A 402 -16.69 13.53 8.70
N ILE A 403 -16.13 12.91 9.75
CA ILE A 403 -16.88 11.97 10.59
C ILE A 403 -17.87 12.69 11.51
N PHE A 404 -17.52 13.86 12.02
CA PHE A 404 -18.26 14.50 13.12
C PHE A 404 -18.98 15.81 12.77
N ASN A 405 -18.66 16.46 11.66
CA ASN A 405 -19.21 17.79 11.33
C ASN A 405 -19.98 17.84 10.00
N GLU A 406 -20.01 16.79 9.21
CA GLU A 406 -20.88 16.56 8.06
C GLU A 406 -21.92 15.46 8.38
#